data_f9624d98dbc46438b174aed7eae9ec86
#
_entry.id   f9624d98dbc46438b174aed7eae9ec86
#
_cell.length_a   1.000
_cell.length_b   1.000
_cell.length_c   1.000
_cell.angle_alpha   90.00
_cell.angle_beta   90.00
_cell.angle_gamma   90.00
#
_symmetry.space_group_name_H-M   'P 1'
#
loop_
_entity.id
_entity.type
_entity.pdbx_description
1 polymer ?
#
loop_
_entity_poly.entity_id
_entity_poly.type
_entity_poly.pdbx_seq_one_letter_code
_entity_poly.pdbx_strand_id
1 'polypeptide(L)'
;MKRILVLLVVLFSIGFSKDLTELGSEAYDKGDYQKAAELLQKACDGGDAMGCYSLGFLYQNGQGVKQDYQKAAELYQKGCDGRNAGGCSNLGVLYQNGQGVKQDYQKAAELYQKACDGGGAEGCYNLGLLYGNGQGVRQNYQKAAELWQKACDSGKAEGCYNLGVCYEDGQGLKQNFSTAKQYYGKACDLGLQLGCDNYKMLNEKGY
;
A
#
# COMPACT_ATOMS: atom_id res chain seq x y z
N MET A 1 -44.31 0.34 -7.00
CA MET A 1 -43.71 -0.98 -7.18
C MET A 1 -42.34 -0.95 -7.88
N LYS A 2 -42.13 -0.21 -9.00
CA LYS A 2 -40.82 -0.15 -9.69
C LYS A 2 -39.65 0.38 -8.85
N ARG A 3 -39.87 1.34 -7.95
CA ARG A 3 -38.79 1.94 -7.10
C ARG A 3 -38.28 0.97 -6.01
N ILE A 4 -39.16 0.12 -5.48
CA ILE A 4 -38.79 -0.87 -4.45
C ILE A 4 -37.97 -1.99 -5.06
N LEU A 5 -38.25 -2.40 -6.32
CA LEU A 5 -37.50 -3.43 -7.01
C LEU A 5 -36.07 -3.01 -7.31
N VAL A 6 -35.86 -1.73 -7.71
CA VAL A 6 -34.50 -1.18 -7.99
C VAL A 6 -33.68 -1.10 -6.71
N LEU A 7 -34.27 -0.68 -5.59
CA LEU A 7 -33.59 -0.63 -4.29
C LEU A 7 -33.18 -2.04 -3.79
N LEU A 8 -34.05 -3.04 -3.97
CA LEU A 8 -33.76 -4.41 -3.61
C LEU A 8 -32.63 -5.02 -4.46
N VAL A 9 -32.59 -4.71 -5.76
CA VAL A 9 -31.51 -5.20 -6.64
C VAL A 9 -30.17 -4.58 -6.27
N VAL A 10 -30.12 -3.28 -5.93
CA VAL A 10 -28.89 -2.60 -5.54
C VAL A 10 -28.38 -3.13 -4.18
N LEU A 11 -29.26 -3.31 -3.20
CA LEU A 11 -28.88 -3.87 -1.90
C LEU A 11 -28.41 -5.33 -2.01
N PHE A 12 -29.04 -6.10 -2.88
CA PHE A 12 -28.65 -7.49 -3.12
C PHE A 12 -27.28 -7.60 -3.81
N SER A 13 -26.98 -6.70 -4.77
CA SER A 13 -25.68 -6.71 -5.45
C SER A 13 -24.52 -6.30 -4.53
N ILE A 14 -24.74 -5.34 -3.62
CA ILE A 14 -23.69 -4.91 -2.66
C ILE A 14 -23.38 -6.03 -1.66
N GLY A 15 -24.40 -6.68 -1.09
CA GLY A 15 -24.22 -7.81 -0.17
C GLY A 15 -23.57 -9.01 -0.84
N PHE A 16 -24.00 -9.34 -2.07
CA PHE A 16 -23.45 -10.47 -2.82
C PHE A 16 -22.00 -10.27 -3.25
N SER A 17 -21.62 -9.03 -3.64
CA SER A 17 -20.23 -8.68 -3.97
C SER A 17 -19.29 -8.83 -2.76
N LYS A 18 -19.73 -8.39 -1.58
CA LYS A 18 -18.96 -8.49 -0.34
C LYS A 18 -18.74 -9.95 0.07
N ASP A 19 -19.78 -10.78 -0.03
CA ASP A 19 -19.70 -12.22 0.24
C ASP A 19 -18.74 -12.94 -0.72
N LEU A 20 -18.70 -12.54 -2.00
CA LEU A 20 -17.81 -13.13 -3.00
C LEU A 20 -16.34 -12.81 -2.73
N THR A 21 -16.02 -11.60 -2.26
CA THR A 21 -14.66 -11.22 -1.87
C THR A 21 -14.19 -12.00 -0.65
N GLU A 22 -15.05 -12.18 0.33
CA GLU A 22 -14.78 -12.99 1.52
C GLU A 22 -14.54 -14.45 1.17
N LEU A 23 -15.42 -15.05 0.37
CA LEU A 23 -15.27 -16.42 -0.13
C LEU A 23 -14.00 -16.59 -1.01
N GLY A 24 -13.65 -15.59 -1.79
CA GLY A 24 -12.42 -15.56 -2.58
C GLY A 24 -11.17 -15.55 -1.70
N SER A 25 -11.18 -14.77 -0.63
CA SER A 25 -10.11 -14.74 0.36
C SER A 25 -9.96 -16.06 1.10
N GLU A 26 -11.07 -16.68 1.50
CA GLU A 26 -11.05 -18.00 2.11
C GLU A 26 -10.50 -19.10 1.17
N ALA A 27 -10.83 -19.03 -0.11
CA ALA A 27 -10.29 -19.96 -1.11
C ALA A 27 -8.78 -19.76 -1.29
N TYR A 28 -8.33 -18.49 -1.28
CA TYR A 28 -6.90 -18.12 -1.31
C TYR A 28 -6.15 -18.73 -0.11
N ASP A 29 -6.66 -18.55 1.11
CA ASP A 29 -6.04 -19.04 2.35
C ASP A 29 -5.96 -20.57 2.39
N LYS A 30 -6.90 -21.27 1.72
CA LYS A 30 -6.88 -22.72 1.54
C LYS A 30 -5.96 -23.20 0.41
N GLY A 31 -5.33 -22.29 -0.34
CA GLY A 31 -4.46 -22.58 -1.48
C GLY A 31 -5.22 -22.89 -2.78
N ASP A 32 -6.56 -22.77 -2.79
CA ASP A 32 -7.39 -22.94 -3.99
C ASP A 32 -7.43 -21.62 -4.79
N TYR A 33 -6.26 -21.28 -5.36
CA TYR A 33 -6.07 -20.00 -6.06
C TYR A 33 -6.94 -19.86 -7.32
N GLN A 34 -7.27 -20.98 -7.99
CA GLN A 34 -8.15 -20.95 -9.15
C GLN A 34 -9.56 -20.53 -8.77
N LYS A 35 -10.10 -21.15 -7.72
CA LYS A 35 -11.41 -20.78 -7.17
C LYS A 35 -11.40 -19.36 -6.61
N ALA A 36 -10.31 -18.95 -5.94
CA ALA A 36 -10.15 -17.57 -5.48
C ALA A 36 -10.26 -16.59 -6.65
N ALA A 37 -9.55 -16.83 -7.76
CA ALA A 37 -9.59 -15.99 -8.95
C ALA A 37 -11.00 -15.88 -9.54
N GLU A 38 -11.74 -17.01 -9.65
CA GLU A 38 -13.11 -17.02 -10.16
C GLU A 38 -14.08 -16.20 -9.29
N LEU A 39 -13.97 -16.32 -7.96
CA LEU A 39 -14.83 -15.59 -7.01
C LEU A 39 -14.49 -14.10 -7.00
N LEU A 40 -13.20 -13.76 -6.96
CA LEU A 40 -12.72 -12.37 -6.96
C LEU A 40 -13.02 -11.68 -8.29
N GLN A 41 -13.01 -12.41 -9.42
CA GLN A 41 -13.44 -11.88 -10.72
C GLN A 41 -14.91 -11.43 -10.66
N LYS A 42 -15.79 -12.28 -10.12
CA LYS A 42 -17.21 -11.93 -9.97
C LYS A 42 -17.42 -10.76 -9.02
N ALA A 43 -16.66 -10.69 -7.92
CA ALA A 43 -16.70 -9.58 -6.98
C ALA A 43 -16.27 -8.26 -7.67
N CYS A 44 -15.17 -8.29 -8.42
CA CYS A 44 -14.65 -7.14 -9.15
C CYS A 44 -15.62 -6.68 -10.26
N ASP A 45 -16.24 -7.61 -10.98
CA ASP A 45 -17.25 -7.31 -12.00
C ASP A 45 -18.52 -6.72 -11.37
N GLY A 46 -18.82 -7.08 -10.12
CA GLY A 46 -19.85 -6.48 -9.29
C GLY A 46 -19.48 -5.10 -8.72
N GLY A 47 -18.28 -4.60 -8.96
CA GLY A 47 -17.82 -3.26 -8.52
C GLY A 47 -17.14 -3.25 -7.16
N ASP A 48 -16.82 -4.42 -6.57
CA ASP A 48 -16.09 -4.46 -5.30
C ASP A 48 -14.61 -4.13 -5.51
N ALA A 49 -14.18 -3.00 -4.94
CA ALA A 49 -12.81 -2.49 -5.04
C ALA A 49 -11.78 -3.42 -4.39
N MET A 50 -12.14 -4.11 -3.29
CA MET A 50 -11.29 -5.09 -2.65
C MET A 50 -11.16 -6.35 -3.51
N GLY A 51 -12.26 -6.81 -4.11
CA GLY A 51 -12.25 -7.92 -5.06
C GLY A 51 -11.35 -7.64 -6.26
N CYS A 52 -11.40 -6.41 -6.82
CA CYS A 52 -10.51 -5.99 -7.90
C CYS A 52 -9.04 -5.98 -7.47
N TYR A 53 -8.74 -5.41 -6.30
CA TYR A 53 -7.40 -5.40 -5.74
C TYR A 53 -6.85 -6.82 -5.55
N SER A 54 -7.63 -7.70 -4.91
CA SER A 54 -7.22 -9.07 -4.62
C SER A 54 -7.02 -9.89 -5.91
N LEU A 55 -7.88 -9.72 -6.91
CA LEU A 55 -7.71 -10.35 -8.21
C LEU A 55 -6.45 -9.83 -8.93
N GLY A 56 -6.19 -8.52 -8.86
CA GLY A 56 -4.96 -7.90 -9.39
C GLY A 56 -3.70 -8.54 -8.78
N PHE A 57 -3.73 -8.83 -7.48
CA PHE A 57 -2.66 -9.51 -6.79
C PHE A 57 -2.45 -10.96 -7.32
N LEU A 58 -3.51 -11.69 -7.59
CA LEU A 58 -3.41 -13.03 -8.20
C LEU A 58 -2.76 -12.98 -9.59
N TYR A 59 -3.16 -12.02 -10.43
CA TYR A 59 -2.55 -11.84 -11.76
C TYR A 59 -1.08 -11.41 -11.68
N GLN A 60 -0.73 -10.53 -10.74
CA GLN A 60 0.64 -10.09 -10.52
C GLN A 60 1.55 -11.27 -10.15
N ASN A 61 1.06 -12.22 -9.35
CA ASN A 61 1.86 -13.34 -8.83
C ASN A 61 1.68 -14.65 -9.62
N GLY A 62 0.76 -14.71 -10.58
CA GLY A 62 0.46 -15.94 -11.34
C GLY A 62 -0.17 -17.03 -10.47
N GLN A 63 -0.98 -16.64 -9.47
CA GLN A 63 -1.64 -17.56 -8.56
C GLN A 63 -3.07 -17.89 -9.04
N GLY A 64 -3.30 -19.13 -9.42
CA GLY A 64 -4.58 -19.59 -9.97
C GLY A 64 -4.90 -19.07 -11.39
N VAL A 65 -4.08 -18.15 -11.88
CA VAL A 65 -4.15 -17.56 -13.22
C VAL A 65 -2.74 -17.42 -13.79
N LYS A 66 -2.60 -17.32 -15.11
CA LYS A 66 -1.30 -16.98 -15.72
C LYS A 66 -0.90 -15.57 -15.30
N GLN A 67 0.37 -15.40 -14.88
CA GLN A 67 0.91 -14.08 -14.54
C GLN A 67 0.72 -13.09 -15.67
N ASP A 68 0.17 -11.93 -15.35
CA ASP A 68 -0.10 -10.85 -16.29
C ASP A 68 -0.09 -9.50 -15.56
N TYR A 69 1.01 -8.76 -15.67
CA TYR A 69 1.17 -7.43 -15.05
C TYR A 69 0.26 -6.37 -15.68
N GLN A 70 -0.07 -6.47 -16.97
CA GLN A 70 -0.99 -5.53 -17.61
C GLN A 70 -2.40 -5.71 -17.05
N LYS A 71 -2.84 -6.95 -16.93
CA LYS A 71 -4.13 -7.27 -16.29
C LYS A 71 -4.17 -6.87 -14.83
N ALA A 72 -3.06 -7.09 -14.10
CA ALA A 72 -2.93 -6.63 -12.71
C ALA A 72 -3.07 -5.11 -12.61
N ALA A 73 -2.43 -4.34 -13.51
CA ALA A 73 -2.54 -2.88 -13.54
C ALA A 73 -3.97 -2.40 -13.78
N GLU A 74 -4.71 -3.02 -14.72
CA GLU A 74 -6.12 -2.71 -14.97
C GLU A 74 -6.99 -2.96 -13.74
N LEU A 75 -6.76 -4.07 -13.05
CA LEU A 75 -7.51 -4.46 -11.85
C LEU A 75 -7.18 -3.57 -10.65
N TYR A 76 -5.90 -3.25 -10.45
CA TYR A 76 -5.49 -2.29 -9.42
C TYR A 76 -6.04 -0.90 -9.71
N GLN A 77 -6.14 -0.48 -10.98
CA GLN A 77 -6.78 0.78 -11.34
C GLN A 77 -8.24 0.80 -10.90
N LYS A 78 -9.02 -0.27 -11.20
CA LYS A 78 -10.40 -0.41 -10.74
C LYS A 78 -10.51 -0.36 -9.21
N GLY A 79 -9.61 -1.08 -8.50
CA GLY A 79 -9.55 -1.04 -7.04
C GLY A 79 -9.26 0.38 -6.51
N CYS A 80 -8.27 1.06 -7.11
CA CYS A 80 -7.91 2.43 -6.75
C CYS A 80 -9.05 3.43 -7.00
N ASP A 81 -9.77 3.31 -8.11
CA ASP A 81 -10.92 4.16 -8.43
C ASP A 81 -12.08 3.91 -7.43
N GLY A 82 -12.21 2.67 -6.95
CA GLY A 82 -13.09 2.30 -5.85
C GLY A 82 -12.55 2.65 -4.44
N ARG A 83 -11.49 3.47 -4.35
CA ARG A 83 -10.85 3.94 -3.09
C ARG A 83 -10.16 2.85 -2.27
N ASN A 84 -9.77 1.73 -2.88
CA ASN A 84 -8.91 0.77 -2.23
C ASN A 84 -7.46 1.28 -2.21
N ALA A 85 -6.94 1.62 -1.03
CA ALA A 85 -5.59 2.16 -0.88
C ALA A 85 -4.50 1.17 -1.34
N GLY A 86 -4.71 -0.15 -1.13
CA GLY A 86 -3.81 -1.19 -1.62
C GLY A 86 -3.75 -1.24 -3.15
N GLY A 87 -4.90 -1.09 -3.82
CA GLY A 87 -4.97 -0.99 -5.29
C GLY A 87 -4.18 0.20 -5.82
N CYS A 88 -4.34 1.38 -5.19
CA CYS A 88 -3.56 2.57 -5.57
C CYS A 88 -2.05 2.36 -5.33
N SER A 89 -1.66 1.80 -4.18
CA SER A 89 -0.25 1.52 -3.87
C SER A 89 0.37 0.53 -4.86
N ASN A 90 -0.28 -0.60 -5.12
CA ASN A 90 0.27 -1.62 -6.01
C ASN A 90 0.33 -1.14 -7.47
N LEU A 91 -0.66 -0.37 -7.92
CA LEU A 91 -0.58 0.29 -9.23
C LEU A 91 0.60 1.27 -9.30
N GLY A 92 0.85 2.03 -8.22
CA GLY A 92 2.01 2.89 -8.09
C GLY A 92 3.33 2.12 -8.22
N VAL A 93 3.43 0.94 -7.60
CA VAL A 93 4.59 0.05 -7.75
C VAL A 93 4.78 -0.41 -9.20
N LEU A 94 3.71 -0.78 -9.89
CA LEU A 94 3.79 -1.19 -11.30
C LEU A 94 4.29 -0.04 -12.19
N TYR A 95 3.81 1.20 -11.98
CA TYR A 95 4.32 2.38 -12.70
C TYR A 95 5.76 2.71 -12.34
N GLN A 96 6.14 2.60 -11.08
CA GLN A 96 7.52 2.82 -10.64
C GLN A 96 8.50 1.85 -11.29
N ASN A 97 8.11 0.58 -11.49
CA ASN A 97 8.96 -0.48 -12.02
C ASN A 97 8.81 -0.69 -13.53
N GLY A 98 7.80 -0.09 -14.19
CA GLY A 98 7.51 -0.35 -15.59
C GLY A 98 6.99 -1.76 -15.87
N GLN A 99 6.25 -2.36 -14.90
CA GLN A 99 5.71 -3.71 -15.00
C GLN A 99 4.27 -3.67 -15.54
N GLY A 100 4.04 -4.21 -16.73
CA GLY A 100 2.73 -4.19 -17.40
C GLY A 100 2.28 -2.82 -17.88
N VAL A 101 2.99 -1.77 -17.52
CA VAL A 101 2.78 -0.37 -17.90
C VAL A 101 4.13 0.29 -18.20
N LYS A 102 4.15 1.38 -18.95
CA LYS A 102 5.38 2.17 -19.14
C LYS A 102 5.79 2.79 -17.81
N GLN A 103 7.07 2.69 -17.45
CA GLN A 103 7.61 3.30 -16.23
C GLN A 103 7.30 4.80 -16.19
N ASP A 104 6.75 5.25 -15.06
CA ASP A 104 6.38 6.64 -14.83
C ASP A 104 6.38 6.94 -13.33
N TYR A 105 7.44 7.57 -12.83
CA TYR A 105 7.57 7.95 -11.42
C TYR A 105 6.60 9.05 -11.00
N GLN A 106 6.20 9.95 -11.91
CA GLN A 106 5.22 10.99 -11.60
C GLN A 106 3.86 10.36 -11.36
N LYS A 107 3.47 9.42 -12.24
CA LYS A 107 2.22 8.66 -12.06
C LYS A 107 2.25 7.81 -10.79
N ALA A 108 3.39 7.18 -10.48
CA ALA A 108 3.58 6.46 -9.23
C ALA A 108 3.38 7.37 -8.00
N ALA A 109 3.94 8.59 -8.01
CA ALA A 109 3.77 9.55 -6.92
C ALA A 109 2.30 9.97 -6.73
N GLU A 110 1.55 10.22 -7.82
CA GLU A 110 0.12 10.52 -7.75
C GLU A 110 -0.69 9.37 -7.13
N LEU A 111 -0.38 8.14 -7.50
CA LEU A 111 -1.05 6.95 -7.00
C LEU A 111 -0.71 6.67 -5.52
N TYR A 112 0.56 6.83 -5.13
CA TYR A 112 0.97 6.73 -3.73
C TYR A 112 0.35 7.84 -2.87
N GLN A 113 0.18 9.06 -3.42
CA GLN A 113 -0.52 10.14 -2.72
C GLN A 113 -1.98 9.74 -2.46
N LYS A 114 -2.71 9.22 -3.47
CA LYS A 114 -4.07 8.70 -3.29
C LYS A 114 -4.14 7.60 -2.25
N ALA A 115 -3.20 6.67 -2.27
CA ALA A 115 -3.12 5.59 -1.29
C ALA A 115 -2.88 6.12 0.13
N CYS A 116 -1.95 7.07 0.28
CA CYS A 116 -1.63 7.71 1.56
C CYS A 116 -2.82 8.50 2.12
N ASP A 117 -3.52 9.26 1.27
CA ASP A 117 -4.72 10.02 1.65
C ASP A 117 -5.90 9.10 2.01
N GLY A 118 -5.93 7.90 1.45
CA GLY A 118 -6.83 6.81 1.82
C GLY A 118 -6.41 6.03 3.08
N GLY A 119 -5.39 6.46 3.81
CA GLY A 119 -4.91 5.82 5.04
C GLY A 119 -3.98 4.63 4.81
N GLY A 120 -3.53 4.38 3.57
CA GLY A 120 -2.60 3.31 3.24
C GLY A 120 -1.17 3.63 3.67
N ALA A 121 -0.67 2.97 4.72
CA ALA A 121 0.69 3.15 5.24
C ALA A 121 1.77 2.93 4.17
N GLU A 122 1.59 1.94 3.29
CA GLU A 122 2.49 1.63 2.18
C GLU A 122 2.58 2.78 1.16
N GLY A 123 1.42 3.42 0.84
CA GLY A 123 1.39 4.59 -0.03
C GLY A 123 2.16 5.77 0.54
N CYS A 124 1.99 6.05 1.84
CA CYS A 124 2.74 7.11 2.52
C CYS A 124 4.24 6.81 2.52
N TYR A 125 4.62 5.57 2.83
CA TYR A 125 6.01 5.15 2.84
C TYR A 125 6.68 5.30 1.47
N ASN A 126 6.07 4.76 0.42
CA ASN A 126 6.61 4.80 -0.94
C ASN A 126 6.67 6.24 -1.51
N LEU A 127 5.66 7.06 -1.21
CA LEU A 127 5.69 8.48 -1.57
C LEU A 127 6.84 9.21 -0.87
N GLY A 128 7.09 8.90 0.40
CA GLY A 128 8.23 9.41 1.15
C GLY A 128 9.56 9.08 0.49
N LEU A 129 9.72 7.83 -0.02
CA LEU A 129 10.91 7.43 -0.79
C LEU A 129 11.06 8.25 -2.08
N LEU A 130 9.98 8.49 -2.81
CA LEU A 130 10.04 9.30 -4.03
C LEU A 130 10.46 10.74 -3.73
N TYR A 131 9.94 11.36 -2.66
CA TYR A 131 10.36 12.70 -2.24
C TYR A 131 11.81 12.73 -1.72
N GLY A 132 12.25 11.72 -0.98
CA GLY A 132 13.63 11.61 -0.50
C GLY A 132 14.63 11.47 -1.64
N ASN A 133 14.25 10.75 -2.71
CA ASN A 133 15.11 10.47 -3.86
C ASN A 133 14.97 11.49 -5.01
N GLY A 134 13.93 12.32 -5.02
CA GLY A 134 13.63 13.23 -6.13
C GLY A 134 13.17 12.48 -7.39
N GLN A 135 12.49 11.33 -7.23
CA GLN A 135 12.01 10.52 -8.36
C GLN A 135 10.55 10.86 -8.69
N GLY A 136 10.30 11.39 -9.89
CA GLY A 136 8.98 11.83 -10.34
C GLY A 136 8.43 13.08 -9.65
N VAL A 137 9.10 13.52 -8.58
CA VAL A 137 8.82 14.74 -7.80
C VAL A 137 10.12 15.45 -7.47
N ARG A 138 10.05 16.77 -7.20
CA ARG A 138 11.23 17.49 -6.70
C ARG A 138 11.63 16.93 -5.33
N GLN A 139 12.93 16.63 -5.15
CA GLN A 139 13.47 16.16 -3.87
C GLN A 139 13.10 17.11 -2.72
N ASN A 140 12.58 16.52 -1.64
CA ASN A 140 12.18 17.26 -0.46
C ASN A 140 12.21 16.33 0.78
N TYR A 141 13.28 16.39 1.57
CA TYR A 141 13.43 15.56 2.77
C TYR A 141 12.44 15.90 3.87
N GLN A 142 12.01 17.17 3.99
CA GLN A 142 10.97 17.54 4.97
C GLN A 142 9.65 16.85 4.63
N LYS A 143 9.25 16.89 3.36
CA LYS A 143 8.04 16.19 2.89
C LYS A 143 8.15 14.68 3.06
N ALA A 144 9.34 14.11 2.79
CA ALA A 144 9.60 12.69 3.02
C ALA A 144 9.42 12.32 4.50
N ALA A 145 9.98 13.11 5.43
CA ALA A 145 9.83 12.88 6.87
C ALA A 145 8.37 12.97 7.33
N GLU A 146 7.58 13.94 6.84
CA GLU A 146 6.15 14.04 7.12
C GLU A 146 5.37 12.79 6.66
N LEU A 147 5.73 12.24 5.50
CA LEU A 147 5.11 11.05 4.94
C LEU A 147 5.53 9.78 5.70
N TRP A 148 6.80 9.66 6.08
CA TRP A 148 7.27 8.56 6.91
C TRP A 148 6.70 8.61 8.32
N GLN A 149 6.44 9.81 8.86
CA GLN A 149 5.70 9.96 10.12
C GLN A 149 4.30 9.35 9.99
N LYS A 150 3.53 9.69 8.93
CA LYS A 150 2.22 9.10 8.68
C LYS A 150 2.28 7.58 8.52
N ALA A 151 3.28 7.07 7.79
CA ALA A 151 3.49 5.64 7.61
C ALA A 151 3.79 4.94 8.94
N CYS A 152 4.65 5.54 9.77
CA CYS A 152 4.99 5.05 11.11
C CYS A 152 3.78 5.02 12.04
N ASP A 153 2.98 6.09 12.05
CA ASP A 153 1.77 6.19 12.87
C ASP A 153 0.69 5.19 12.43
N SER A 154 0.74 4.77 11.16
CA SER A 154 -0.09 3.70 10.60
C SER A 154 0.52 2.29 10.75
N GLY A 155 1.60 2.13 11.53
CA GLY A 155 2.20 0.84 11.86
C GLY A 155 3.22 0.32 10.83
N LYS A 156 3.69 1.15 9.89
CA LYS A 156 4.74 0.75 8.94
C LYS A 156 6.11 0.92 9.58
N ALA A 157 6.75 -0.18 9.95
CA ALA A 157 8.04 -0.19 10.65
C ALA A 157 9.15 0.55 9.90
N GLU A 158 9.21 0.40 8.56
CA GLU A 158 10.19 1.06 7.71
C GLU A 158 9.98 2.59 7.67
N GLY A 159 8.73 3.06 7.84
CA GLY A 159 8.42 4.48 7.99
C GLY A 159 9.02 5.04 9.29
N CYS A 160 8.87 4.32 10.40
CA CYS A 160 9.50 4.69 11.67
C CYS A 160 11.03 4.70 11.56
N TYR A 161 11.60 3.70 10.93
CA TYR A 161 13.04 3.59 10.72
C TYR A 161 13.58 4.78 9.91
N ASN A 162 12.99 5.08 8.75
CA ASN A 162 13.41 6.20 7.91
C ASN A 162 13.26 7.55 8.61
N LEU A 163 12.23 7.71 9.43
CA LEU A 163 12.07 8.90 10.25
C LEU A 163 13.18 9.00 11.32
N GLY A 164 13.57 7.87 11.92
CA GLY A 164 14.73 7.78 12.81
C GLY A 164 16.01 8.25 12.11
N VAL A 165 16.26 7.80 10.88
CA VAL A 165 17.39 8.24 10.04
C VAL A 165 17.34 9.76 9.79
N CYS A 166 16.16 10.32 9.46
CA CYS A 166 16.00 11.75 9.27
C CYS A 166 16.40 12.56 10.52
N TYR A 167 16.05 12.09 11.70
CA TYR A 167 16.46 12.74 12.94
C TYR A 167 17.94 12.50 13.27
N GLU A 168 18.51 11.35 12.96
CA GLU A 168 19.93 11.05 13.18
C GLU A 168 20.82 11.90 12.29
N ASP A 169 20.48 12.03 10.99
CA ASP A 169 21.30 12.75 10.01
C ASP A 169 20.97 14.25 9.90
N GLY A 170 19.84 14.69 10.45
CA GLY A 170 19.36 16.06 10.28
C GLY A 170 18.81 16.33 8.88
N GLN A 171 18.34 15.30 8.17
CA GLN A 171 17.80 15.44 6.82
C GLN A 171 16.32 15.85 6.85
N GLY A 172 16.03 17.07 6.41
CA GLY A 172 14.68 17.64 6.42
C GLY A 172 14.13 18.00 7.79
N LEU A 173 14.80 17.58 8.87
CA LEU A 173 14.47 17.85 10.26
C LEU A 173 15.74 18.26 11.01
N LYS A 174 15.56 18.95 12.16
CA LYS A 174 16.70 19.25 13.04
C LYS A 174 17.22 17.95 13.67
N GLN A 175 18.54 17.73 13.55
CA GLN A 175 19.21 16.56 14.14
C GLN A 175 18.88 16.40 15.62
N ASN A 176 18.51 15.16 16.00
CA ASN A 176 18.19 14.81 17.39
C ASN A 176 18.34 13.30 17.61
N PHE A 177 19.45 12.87 18.17
CA PHE A 177 19.73 11.45 18.43
C PHE A 177 18.77 10.79 19.43
N SER A 178 18.29 11.53 20.44
CA SER A 178 17.30 11.00 21.39
C SER A 178 15.97 10.69 20.68
N THR A 179 15.53 11.58 19.78
CA THR A 179 14.32 11.35 18.99
C THR A 179 14.54 10.23 17.95
N ALA A 180 15.72 10.19 17.31
CA ALA A 180 16.09 9.11 16.40
C ALA A 180 16.00 7.74 17.11
N LYS A 181 16.58 7.62 18.32
CA LYS A 181 16.49 6.39 19.14
C LYS A 181 15.05 5.98 19.41
N GLN A 182 14.15 6.93 19.73
CA GLN A 182 12.74 6.61 19.97
C GLN A 182 12.07 6.02 18.72
N TYR A 183 12.33 6.57 17.52
CA TYR A 183 11.76 6.04 16.27
C TYR A 183 12.37 4.70 15.86
N TYR A 184 13.66 4.49 16.10
CA TYR A 184 14.28 3.17 15.95
C TYR A 184 13.68 2.14 16.91
N GLY A 185 13.37 2.55 18.15
CA GLY A 185 12.66 1.71 19.12
C GLY A 185 11.27 1.31 18.61
N LYS A 186 10.49 2.28 18.10
CA LYS A 186 9.18 1.97 17.47
C LYS A 186 9.31 1.01 16.27
N ALA A 187 10.33 1.19 15.43
CA ALA A 187 10.58 0.28 14.31
C ALA A 187 10.93 -1.13 14.81
N CYS A 188 11.71 -1.24 15.88
CA CYS A 188 12.03 -2.51 16.55
C CYS A 188 10.78 -3.19 17.11
N ASP A 189 9.92 -2.45 17.81
CA ASP A 189 8.67 -2.95 18.39
C ASP A 189 7.70 -3.46 17.30
N LEU A 190 7.77 -2.88 16.11
CA LEU A 190 7.03 -3.31 14.91
C LEU A 190 7.72 -4.46 14.14
N GLY A 191 8.82 -5.02 14.69
CA GLY A 191 9.49 -6.20 14.16
C GLY A 191 10.60 -5.93 13.15
N LEU A 192 11.03 -4.68 12.94
CA LEU A 192 12.13 -4.37 12.03
C LEU A 192 13.48 -4.49 12.76
N GLN A 193 14.27 -5.53 12.47
CA GLN A 193 15.57 -5.79 13.09
C GLN A 193 16.54 -4.61 13.00
N LEU A 194 16.59 -3.91 11.85
CA LEU A 194 17.42 -2.70 11.68
C LEU A 194 17.07 -1.62 12.70
N GLY A 195 15.81 -1.49 13.07
CA GLY A 195 15.37 -0.58 14.14
C GLY A 195 15.96 -0.97 15.49
N CYS A 196 15.97 -2.27 15.83
CA CYS A 196 16.55 -2.77 17.07
C CYS A 196 18.07 -2.51 17.14
N ASP A 197 18.76 -2.75 16.03
CA ASP A 197 20.20 -2.57 15.95
C ASP A 197 20.61 -1.10 16.13
N ASN A 198 19.91 -0.19 15.45
CA ASN A 198 20.18 1.25 15.57
C ASN A 198 19.75 1.81 16.94
N TYR A 199 18.64 1.32 17.50
CA TYR A 199 18.25 1.66 18.86
C TYR A 199 19.36 1.30 19.87
N LYS A 200 19.89 0.07 19.77
CA LYS A 200 20.97 -0.41 20.62
C LYS A 200 22.24 0.44 20.47
N MET A 201 22.62 0.71 19.22
CA MET A 201 23.79 1.55 18.92
C MET A 201 23.69 2.92 19.56
N LEU A 202 22.56 3.62 19.43
CA LEU A 202 22.38 4.95 20.03
C LEU A 202 22.30 4.88 21.56
N ASN A 203 21.72 3.82 22.12
CA ASN A 203 21.68 3.59 23.56
C ASN A 203 23.09 3.38 24.14
N GLU A 204 23.96 2.62 23.48
CA GLU A 204 25.37 2.40 23.87
C GLU A 204 26.20 3.69 23.80
N LYS A 205 25.84 4.61 22.87
CA LYS A 205 26.45 5.95 22.78
C LYS A 205 25.93 6.95 23.83
N GLY A 206 24.97 6.58 24.66
CA GLY A 206 24.43 7.39 25.76
C GLY A 206 23.34 8.39 25.36
N TYR A 207 22.69 8.21 24.23
CA TYR A 207 21.56 9.06 23.78
C TYR A 207 20.22 8.61 24.36
#